data_f740bea6d7804e57bb0d9990f8e3496b
#
_entry.id   f740bea6d7804e57bb0d9990f8e3496b
#
_cell.length_a   1.000
_cell.length_b   1.000
_cell.length_c   1.000
_cell.angle_alpha   90.00
_cell.angle_beta   90.00
_cell.angle_gamma   90.00
#
_symmetry.space_group_name_H-M   'P 1'
#
loop_
_entity.id
_entity.type
_entity.pdbx_description
1 polymer ?
#
loop_
_entity_poly.entity_id
_entity_poly.type
_entity_poly.pdbx_seq_one_letter_code
_entity_poly.pdbx_strand_id
1 'polypeptide(L)'
;MREALEAATELRHPMPVADVSAEDYDVVFVPGGWGPMEDLAVDPVSGALLTSFASTGRPLALVCHGPAALLATIDDDGASPFNDYHLTGLSNAEERANGLADRAAWLLQDRLVSDLHADYSESAPFEPHVVVDRGLYTGQNPASATPLARRVVEAIG
;
A
#
# COMPACT_ATOMS: atom_id res chain seq x y z
N MET A 1 13.81 -16.58 -8.78
CA MET A 1 13.43 -15.76 -7.61
C MET A 1 14.48 -15.80 -6.51
N ARG A 2 14.92 -16.97 -6.01
CA ARG A 2 15.94 -17.06 -4.95
C ARG A 2 17.27 -16.39 -5.35
N GLU A 3 17.79 -16.69 -6.56
CA GLU A 3 19.02 -16.08 -7.08
C GLU A 3 18.91 -14.55 -7.22
N ALA A 4 17.74 -14.02 -7.60
CA ALA A 4 17.52 -12.59 -7.69
C ALA A 4 17.53 -11.92 -6.31
N LEU A 5 16.95 -12.58 -5.27
CA LEU A 5 17.00 -12.10 -3.90
C LEU A 5 18.42 -12.15 -3.31
N GLU A 6 19.18 -13.20 -3.64
CA GLU A 6 20.58 -13.34 -3.19
C GLU A 6 21.50 -12.32 -3.85
N ALA A 7 21.19 -11.88 -5.08
CA ALA A 7 21.93 -10.87 -5.83
C ALA A 7 21.56 -9.43 -5.46
N ALA A 8 20.39 -9.21 -4.84
CA ALA A 8 19.93 -7.88 -4.42
C ALA A 8 20.66 -7.43 -3.14
N THR A 9 21.79 -6.75 -3.33
CA THR A 9 22.64 -6.27 -2.21
C THR A 9 21.94 -5.20 -1.38
N GLU A 10 21.05 -4.44 -1.99
CA GLU A 10 20.23 -3.38 -1.39
C GLU A 10 19.35 -3.91 -0.25
N LEU A 11 18.84 -5.14 -0.38
CA LEU A 11 18.02 -5.78 0.66
C LEU A 11 18.82 -6.12 1.94
N ARG A 12 20.15 -6.16 1.85
CA ARG A 12 21.02 -6.43 3.01
C ARG A 12 21.40 -5.18 3.78
N HIS A 13 21.30 -4.03 3.11
CA HIS A 13 21.66 -2.72 3.65
C HIS A 13 20.56 -1.72 3.26
N PRO A 14 19.34 -1.86 3.80
CA PRO A 14 18.25 -0.95 3.49
C PRO A 14 18.57 0.46 3.99
N MET A 15 18.13 1.45 3.23
CA MET A 15 18.19 2.84 3.67
C MET A 15 17.08 3.09 4.70
N PRO A 16 17.35 3.80 5.80
CA PRO A 16 16.29 4.24 6.70
C PRO A 16 15.28 5.13 5.98
N VAL A 17 13.98 4.94 6.26
CA VAL A 17 12.92 5.75 5.63
C VAL A 17 13.11 7.25 5.89
N ALA A 18 13.67 7.61 7.05
CA ALA A 18 13.95 9.00 7.43
C ALA A 18 15.01 9.68 6.53
N ASP A 19 15.82 8.91 5.83
CA ASP A 19 16.87 9.43 4.93
C ASP A 19 16.39 9.50 3.46
N VAL A 20 15.12 9.14 3.19
CA VAL A 20 14.53 9.10 1.85
C VAL A 20 13.84 10.43 1.55
N SER A 21 14.14 11.02 0.40
CA SER A 21 13.38 12.15 -0.16
C SER A 21 12.44 11.68 -1.27
N ALA A 22 11.18 12.13 -1.21
CA ALA A 22 10.19 11.81 -2.25
C ALA A 22 10.62 12.26 -3.66
N GLU A 23 11.44 13.29 -3.76
CA GLU A 23 11.89 13.86 -5.04
C GLU A 23 12.92 12.98 -5.77
N ASP A 24 13.60 12.09 -5.05
CA ASP A 24 14.68 11.26 -5.58
C ASP A 24 14.18 9.99 -6.29
N TYR A 25 12.88 9.69 -6.23
CA TYR A 25 12.31 8.45 -6.76
C TYR A 25 11.13 8.70 -7.71
N ASP A 26 11.06 7.92 -8.78
CA ASP A 26 9.97 7.98 -9.75
C ASP A 26 8.72 7.23 -9.28
N VAL A 27 8.88 6.27 -8.36
CA VAL A 27 7.82 5.40 -7.83
C VAL A 27 8.11 5.07 -6.38
N VAL A 28 7.06 5.02 -5.55
CA VAL A 28 7.09 4.30 -4.28
C VAL A 28 6.24 3.05 -4.40
N PHE A 29 6.78 1.91 -3.98
CA PHE A 29 6.07 0.64 -3.94
C PHE A 29 6.07 0.08 -2.52
N VAL A 30 4.89 -0.11 -1.95
CA VAL A 30 4.69 -0.69 -0.62
C VAL A 30 4.18 -2.13 -0.76
N PRO A 31 5.02 -3.14 -0.50
CA PRO A 31 4.59 -4.53 -0.54
C PRO A 31 3.64 -4.85 0.61
N GLY A 32 2.94 -5.99 0.47
CA GLY A 32 2.08 -6.50 1.51
C GLY A 32 2.84 -7.28 2.60
N GLY A 33 2.12 -8.19 3.22
CA GLY A 33 2.50 -8.87 4.44
C GLY A 33 1.90 -8.15 5.65
N TRP A 34 2.09 -8.70 6.84
CA TRP A 34 1.51 -8.13 8.07
C TRP A 34 2.31 -6.94 8.62
N GLY A 35 3.58 -6.78 8.22
CA GLY A 35 4.43 -5.67 8.64
C GLY A 35 3.74 -4.30 8.50
N PRO A 36 3.19 -3.92 7.33
CA PRO A 36 2.52 -2.64 7.16
C PRO A 36 1.38 -2.37 8.16
N MET A 37 0.70 -3.40 8.64
CA MET A 37 -0.37 -3.26 9.63
C MET A 37 0.15 -3.04 11.06
N GLU A 38 1.39 -3.46 11.34
CA GLU A 38 2.02 -3.33 12.66
C GLU A 38 2.82 -2.03 12.80
N ASP A 39 3.59 -1.68 11.77
CA ASP A 39 4.52 -0.55 11.81
C ASP A 39 4.11 0.61 10.89
N LEU A 40 3.96 0.39 9.58
CA LEU A 40 3.73 1.47 8.63
C LEU A 40 2.40 2.19 8.83
N ALA A 41 1.38 1.51 9.36
CA ALA A 41 0.06 2.10 9.62
C ALA A 41 0.10 3.22 10.68
N VAL A 42 1.17 3.29 11.48
CA VAL A 42 1.29 4.22 12.61
C VAL A 42 2.63 4.98 12.63
N ASP A 43 3.53 4.70 11.68
CA ASP A 43 4.83 5.37 11.61
C ASP A 43 4.71 6.76 10.98
N PRO A 44 4.93 7.86 11.75
CA PRO A 44 4.78 9.21 11.23
C PRO A 44 5.82 9.58 10.17
N VAL A 45 6.97 8.90 10.13
CA VAL A 45 8.01 9.18 9.13
C VAL A 45 7.58 8.64 7.77
N SER A 46 7.07 7.41 7.72
CA SER A 46 6.50 6.86 6.48
C SER A 46 5.24 7.62 6.04
N GLY A 47 4.38 8.01 6.98
CA GLY A 47 3.22 8.86 6.69
C GLY A 47 3.59 10.18 6.03
N ALA A 48 4.59 10.89 6.59
CA ALA A 48 5.09 12.14 6.02
C ALA A 48 5.71 11.94 4.61
N LEU A 49 6.47 10.85 4.41
CA LEU A 49 7.02 10.51 3.10
C LEU A 49 5.91 10.27 2.07
N LEU A 50 4.90 9.46 2.41
CA LEU A 50 3.78 9.16 1.50
C LEU A 50 2.96 10.41 1.18
N THR A 51 2.73 11.28 2.16
CA THR A 51 2.06 12.58 1.96
C THR A 51 2.85 13.48 1.01
N SER A 52 4.17 13.57 1.21
CA SER A 52 5.06 14.32 0.33
C SER A 52 5.06 13.72 -1.09
N PHE A 53 5.13 12.40 -1.21
CA PHE A 53 5.15 11.71 -2.50
C PHE A 53 3.82 11.90 -3.27
N ALA A 54 2.68 11.87 -2.59
CA ALA A 54 1.37 12.13 -3.20
C ALA A 54 1.33 13.51 -3.91
N SER A 55 1.99 14.51 -3.33
CA SER A 55 2.05 15.87 -3.92
C SER A 55 2.85 15.95 -5.22
N THR A 56 3.71 14.96 -5.50
CA THR A 56 4.51 14.91 -6.74
C THR A 56 3.69 14.48 -7.96
N GLY A 57 2.54 13.85 -7.76
CA GLY A 57 1.73 13.23 -8.81
C GLY A 57 2.33 11.98 -9.44
N ARG A 58 3.46 11.47 -8.91
CA ARG A 58 4.11 10.24 -9.37
C ARG A 58 3.38 9.00 -8.83
N PRO A 59 3.56 7.82 -9.47
CA PRO A 59 2.88 6.61 -9.05
C PRO A 59 3.26 6.15 -7.65
N LEU A 60 2.26 6.04 -6.76
CA LEU A 60 2.36 5.39 -5.47
C LEU A 60 1.61 4.05 -5.55
N ALA A 61 2.33 2.95 -5.41
CA ALA A 61 1.77 1.61 -5.58
C ALA A 61 1.79 0.82 -4.27
N LEU A 62 0.65 0.21 -3.91
CA LEU A 62 0.52 -0.59 -2.69
C LEU A 62 -0.26 -1.88 -2.99
N VAL A 63 0.12 -2.99 -2.39
CA VAL A 63 -0.53 -4.28 -2.65
C VAL A 63 -0.82 -5.05 -1.37
N CYS A 64 -1.92 -5.81 -1.37
CA CYS A 64 -2.30 -6.69 -0.27
C CYS A 64 -2.55 -5.87 1.02
N HIS A 65 -1.75 -6.05 2.09
CA HIS A 65 -1.81 -5.22 3.29
C HIS A 65 -1.02 -3.89 3.17
N GLY A 66 -0.30 -3.66 2.08
CA GLY A 66 0.46 -2.42 1.86
C GLY A 66 -0.33 -1.14 2.07
N PRO A 67 -1.62 -1.04 1.65
CA PRO A 67 -2.46 0.14 1.87
C PRO A 67 -2.65 0.54 3.33
N ALA A 68 -2.31 -0.31 4.31
CA ALA A 68 -2.26 0.07 5.72
C ALA A 68 -1.36 1.29 5.97
N ALA A 69 -0.27 1.43 5.18
CA ALA A 69 0.63 2.59 5.29
C ALA A 69 -0.06 3.94 5.05
N LEU A 70 -1.18 3.96 4.30
CA LEU A 70 -1.95 5.19 4.07
C LEU A 70 -2.60 5.73 5.34
N LEU A 71 -2.84 4.88 6.34
CA LEU A 71 -3.42 5.30 7.63
C LEU A 71 -2.48 6.24 8.40
N ALA A 72 -1.16 6.10 8.23
CA ALA A 72 -0.18 6.99 8.85
C ALA A 72 -0.14 8.40 8.23
N THR A 73 -0.88 8.65 7.14
CA THR A 73 -1.00 9.97 6.52
C THR A 73 -2.17 10.80 7.08
N ILE A 74 -2.99 10.20 7.96
CA ILE A 74 -4.12 10.87 8.61
C ILE A 74 -3.56 11.81 9.69
N ASP A 75 -3.87 13.07 9.60
CA ASP A 75 -3.47 14.09 10.58
C ASP A 75 -4.39 14.13 11.83
N ASP A 76 -4.06 15.00 12.75
CA ASP A 76 -4.81 15.16 14.01
C ASP A 76 -6.27 15.63 13.80
N ASP A 77 -6.59 16.23 12.66
CA ASP A 77 -7.94 16.66 12.27
C ASP A 77 -8.70 15.54 11.51
N GLY A 78 -8.08 14.40 11.29
CA GLY A 78 -8.63 13.26 10.55
C GLY A 78 -8.54 13.42 9.03
N ALA A 79 -7.76 14.37 8.52
CA ALA A 79 -7.57 14.60 7.10
C ALA A 79 -6.35 13.83 6.55
N SER A 80 -6.48 13.33 5.33
CA SER A 80 -5.40 12.67 4.59
C SER A 80 -5.46 13.10 3.13
N PRO A 81 -4.32 13.19 2.42
CA PRO A 81 -4.33 13.41 0.96
C PRO A 81 -5.01 12.29 0.19
N PHE A 82 -5.28 11.15 0.84
CA PHE A 82 -5.92 9.98 0.23
C PHE A 82 -7.40 9.79 0.64
N ASN A 83 -8.00 10.75 1.34
CA ASN A 83 -9.43 10.71 1.63
C ASN A 83 -10.25 10.66 0.33
N ASP A 84 -11.32 9.88 0.32
CA ASP A 84 -12.25 9.69 -0.80
C ASP A 84 -11.57 9.16 -2.08
N TYR A 85 -10.40 8.50 -1.97
CA TYR A 85 -9.79 7.81 -3.09
C TYR A 85 -10.51 6.48 -3.35
N HIS A 86 -10.69 6.16 -4.64
CA HIS A 86 -11.04 4.81 -5.06
C HIS A 86 -9.80 3.93 -4.95
N LEU A 87 -9.88 2.87 -4.15
CA LEU A 87 -8.75 1.98 -3.88
C LEU A 87 -9.20 0.56 -3.51
N THR A 88 -8.23 -0.32 -3.38
CA THR A 88 -8.40 -1.69 -2.91
C THR A 88 -7.23 -2.09 -2.00
N GLY A 89 -7.38 -3.18 -1.30
CA GLY A 89 -6.37 -3.85 -0.48
C GLY A 89 -6.84 -5.25 -0.14
N LEU A 90 -6.15 -5.97 0.75
CA LEU A 90 -6.61 -7.30 1.15
C LEU A 90 -7.99 -7.20 1.79
N SER A 91 -8.94 -7.96 1.23
CA SER A 91 -10.34 -7.87 1.65
C SER A 91 -10.62 -8.64 2.94
N ASN A 92 -11.67 -8.23 3.65
CA ASN A 92 -12.18 -8.98 4.79
C ASN A 92 -12.59 -10.40 4.42
N ALA A 93 -13.06 -10.61 3.18
CA ALA A 93 -13.42 -11.93 2.69
C ALA A 93 -12.20 -12.84 2.57
N GLU A 94 -11.07 -12.31 2.07
CA GLU A 94 -9.81 -13.05 1.99
C GLU A 94 -9.20 -13.30 3.37
N GLU A 95 -9.24 -12.32 4.28
CA GLU A 95 -8.74 -12.48 5.64
C GLU A 95 -9.47 -13.61 6.38
N ARG A 96 -10.81 -13.67 6.23
CA ARG A 96 -11.63 -14.77 6.77
C ARG A 96 -11.33 -16.11 6.10
N ALA A 97 -11.20 -16.11 4.76
CA ALA A 97 -10.90 -17.34 4.01
C ALA A 97 -9.53 -17.93 4.36
N ASN A 98 -8.56 -17.07 4.71
CA ASN A 98 -7.25 -17.47 5.20
C ASN A 98 -7.26 -17.92 6.68
N GLY A 99 -8.36 -17.74 7.40
CA GLY A 99 -8.47 -18.05 8.84
C GLY A 99 -7.65 -17.11 9.72
N LEU A 100 -7.35 -15.92 9.24
CA LEU A 100 -6.50 -14.94 9.91
C LEU A 100 -7.28 -13.76 10.53
N ALA A 101 -8.53 -13.56 10.13
CA ALA A 101 -9.36 -12.45 10.60
C ALA A 101 -9.46 -12.38 12.14
N ASP A 102 -9.61 -13.53 12.82
CA ASP A 102 -9.72 -13.60 14.28
C ASP A 102 -8.37 -13.36 15.00
N ARG A 103 -7.26 -13.33 14.25
CA ARG A 103 -5.91 -13.11 14.78
C ARG A 103 -5.44 -11.67 14.55
N ALA A 104 -6.07 -10.97 13.63
CA ALA A 104 -5.79 -9.57 13.36
C ALA A 104 -6.33 -8.69 14.49
N ALA A 105 -5.55 -7.71 14.94
CA ALA A 105 -6.02 -6.72 15.90
C ALA A 105 -7.11 -5.82 15.29
N TRP A 106 -7.08 -5.66 13.99
CA TRP A 106 -8.02 -4.91 13.15
C TRP A 106 -7.96 -5.41 11.72
N LEU A 107 -8.99 -5.13 10.93
CA LEU A 107 -9.08 -5.53 9.53
C LEU A 107 -8.78 -4.33 8.61
N LEU A 108 -7.94 -4.55 7.60
CA LEU A 108 -7.48 -3.50 6.69
C LEU A 108 -8.64 -2.78 5.99
N GLN A 109 -9.53 -3.54 5.36
CA GLN A 109 -10.68 -3.00 4.65
C GLN A 109 -11.53 -2.09 5.54
N ASP A 110 -11.77 -2.51 6.78
CA ASP A 110 -12.59 -1.73 7.72
C ASP A 110 -11.97 -0.35 7.98
N ARG A 111 -10.67 -0.30 8.24
CA ARG A 111 -9.98 0.97 8.53
C ARG A 111 -9.79 1.85 7.30
N LEU A 112 -9.57 1.28 6.12
CA LEU A 112 -9.54 2.07 4.89
C LEU A 112 -10.89 2.75 4.63
N VAL A 113 -11.99 2.07 4.92
CA VAL A 113 -13.33 2.64 4.76
C VAL A 113 -13.68 3.62 5.89
N SER A 114 -13.41 3.26 7.16
CA SER A 114 -13.84 4.08 8.31
C SER A 114 -12.96 5.30 8.53
N ASP A 115 -11.64 5.15 8.44
CA ASP A 115 -10.68 6.18 8.88
C ASP A 115 -10.21 7.02 7.69
N LEU A 116 -10.01 6.39 6.53
CA LEU A 116 -9.57 7.07 5.30
C LEU A 116 -10.73 7.49 4.40
N HIS A 117 -11.97 7.07 4.73
CA HIS A 117 -13.17 7.33 3.93
C HIS A 117 -13.05 6.84 2.47
N ALA A 118 -12.28 5.76 2.26
CA ALA A 118 -11.99 5.26 0.93
C ALA A 118 -13.26 4.73 0.23
N ASP A 119 -13.38 5.02 -1.07
CA ASP A 119 -14.28 4.32 -1.98
C ASP A 119 -13.67 2.95 -2.32
N TYR A 120 -13.91 1.99 -1.44
CA TYR A 120 -13.27 0.68 -1.49
C TYR A 120 -13.99 -0.28 -2.44
N SER A 121 -13.23 -0.97 -3.29
CA SER A 121 -13.75 -2.02 -4.15
C SER A 121 -12.93 -3.31 -4.05
N GLU A 122 -13.59 -4.45 -4.28
CA GLU A 122 -12.96 -5.76 -4.27
C GLU A 122 -13.49 -6.67 -5.39
N SER A 123 -12.66 -7.63 -5.82
CA SER A 123 -13.07 -8.79 -6.60
C SER A 123 -13.36 -9.99 -5.69
N ALA A 124 -13.75 -11.12 -6.28
CA ALA A 124 -13.84 -12.36 -5.52
C ALA A 124 -12.52 -12.69 -4.82
N PRO A 125 -12.55 -13.36 -3.65
CA PRO A 125 -11.33 -13.74 -2.93
C PRO A 125 -10.31 -14.44 -3.83
N PHE A 126 -9.04 -14.01 -3.73
CA PHE A 126 -7.88 -14.51 -4.46
C PHE A 126 -7.85 -14.21 -5.97
N GLU A 127 -8.88 -13.59 -6.53
CA GLU A 127 -8.85 -13.09 -7.89
C GLU A 127 -8.09 -11.74 -7.96
N PRO A 128 -7.35 -11.48 -9.05
CA PRO A 128 -6.64 -10.21 -9.17
C PRO A 128 -7.62 -9.03 -9.31
N HIS A 129 -7.37 -7.99 -8.53
CA HIS A 129 -8.07 -6.72 -8.62
C HIS A 129 -7.08 -5.57 -8.47
N VAL A 130 -7.09 -4.63 -9.41
CA VAL A 130 -6.22 -3.45 -9.42
C VAL A 130 -7.08 -2.22 -9.62
N VAL A 131 -6.90 -1.24 -8.75
CA VAL A 131 -7.54 0.06 -8.83
C VAL A 131 -6.46 1.13 -9.04
N VAL A 132 -6.73 2.08 -9.92
CA VAL A 132 -5.88 3.24 -10.16
C VAL A 132 -6.74 4.48 -10.05
N ASP A 133 -6.37 5.37 -9.14
CA ASP A 133 -7.03 6.67 -8.96
C ASP A 133 -5.98 7.75 -8.68
N ARG A 134 -5.97 8.81 -9.49
CA ARG A 134 -5.15 10.04 -9.31
C ARG A 134 -3.65 9.81 -9.11
N GLY A 135 -3.03 8.81 -9.34
CA GLY A 135 -1.61 8.50 -9.06
C GLY A 135 -1.42 7.46 -7.96
N LEU A 136 -2.51 7.04 -7.30
CA LEU A 136 -2.52 5.91 -6.40
C LEU A 136 -2.85 4.63 -7.17
N TYR A 137 -2.03 3.61 -7.02
CA TYR A 137 -2.13 2.30 -7.66
C TYR A 137 -2.27 1.24 -6.57
N THR A 138 -3.40 0.58 -6.47
CA THR A 138 -3.61 -0.43 -5.43
C THR A 138 -3.97 -1.79 -6.00
N GLY A 139 -3.45 -2.84 -5.37
CA GLY A 139 -3.73 -4.23 -5.72
C GLY A 139 -4.26 -5.00 -4.52
N GLN A 140 -5.35 -5.74 -4.69
CA GLN A 140 -6.06 -6.40 -3.60
C GLN A 140 -5.21 -7.46 -2.87
N ASN A 141 -4.44 -8.26 -3.59
CA ASN A 141 -3.86 -9.52 -3.09
C ASN A 141 -2.59 -9.92 -3.86
N PRO A 142 -1.93 -11.03 -3.52
CA PRO A 142 -0.75 -11.49 -4.25
C PRO A 142 -0.99 -11.71 -5.76
N ALA A 143 -2.19 -12.14 -6.19
CA ALA A 143 -2.52 -12.30 -7.60
C ALA A 143 -2.54 -10.96 -8.35
N SER A 144 -2.77 -9.86 -7.64
CA SER A 144 -2.77 -8.50 -8.16
C SER A 144 -1.37 -7.94 -8.40
N ALA A 145 -0.30 -8.53 -7.84
CA ALA A 145 1.05 -7.94 -7.87
C ALA A 145 1.58 -7.74 -9.30
N THR A 146 1.44 -8.75 -10.17
CA THR A 146 1.89 -8.64 -11.57
C THR A 146 1.09 -7.63 -12.39
N PRO A 147 -0.26 -7.64 -12.39
CA PRO A 147 -1.01 -6.62 -13.11
C PRO A 147 -0.79 -5.22 -12.55
N LEU A 148 -0.62 -5.06 -11.23
CA LEU A 148 -0.27 -3.77 -10.61
C LEU A 148 1.08 -3.26 -11.12
N ALA A 149 2.12 -4.10 -11.08
CA ALA A 149 3.46 -3.72 -11.55
C ALA A 149 3.46 -3.28 -13.03
N ARG A 150 2.68 -3.95 -13.89
CA ARG A 150 2.52 -3.53 -15.30
C ARG A 150 1.95 -2.13 -15.43
N ARG A 151 0.89 -1.80 -14.66
CA ARG A 151 0.29 -0.47 -14.64
C ARG A 151 1.28 0.61 -14.19
N VAL A 152 2.10 0.30 -13.19
CA VAL A 152 3.12 1.21 -12.68
C VAL A 152 4.20 1.46 -13.74
N VAL A 153 4.72 0.39 -14.36
CA VAL A 153 5.74 0.51 -15.42
C VAL A 153 5.21 1.30 -16.62
N GLU A 154 3.96 1.08 -17.04
CA GLU A 154 3.31 1.85 -18.09
C GLU A 154 3.20 3.34 -17.75
N ALA A 155 3.10 3.69 -16.48
CA ALA A 155 2.96 5.08 -16.03
C ALA A 155 4.27 5.86 -15.97
N ILE A 156 5.39 5.16 -15.80
CA ILE A 156 6.73 5.79 -15.72
C ILE A 156 7.50 5.75 -17.04
N GLY A 157 6.97 5.09 -18.07
CA GLY A 157 7.50 5.06 -19.45
C GLY A 157 8.41 3.88 -19.72
#